data_8e1b03f96da651b2f8d05fd9ed1b7fac
#
_entry.id   8e1b03f96da651b2f8d05fd9ed1b7fac
#
_cell.length_a   1.000
_cell.length_b   1.000
_cell.length_c   1.000
_cell.angle_alpha   90.00
_cell.angle_beta   90.00
_cell.angle_gamma   90.00
#
_symmetry.space_group_name_H-M   'P 1'
#
loop_
_entity.id
_entity.type
_entity.pdbx_description
1 polymer ?
#
loop_
_entity_poly.entity_id
_entity_poly.type
_entity_poly.pdbx_seq_one_letter_code
_entity_poly.pdbx_strand_id
1 'polypeptide(L)'
;PVVTRVQFNSHHDYGWQDGPMIPNKGLQLYASAGVYGRLYKGLVEFQFAPEVVYAQNQDLPAPGVRMYQGDFPDRFGTETYQRSSSGQSYIKLNVDFLSVGFSSANVAWGPGRYSSVIMSENAPGMQHFTVESNKPLKTKWGTLEGQFLTGKMMHSGFRYAVGPTGDGSSLEPVY
;
A
#
# COMPACT_ATOMS: atom_id res chain seq x y z
N PRO A 1 3.04 18.23 -0.23
CA PRO A 1 2.09 17.73 0.77
C PRO A 1 2.84 17.16 1.98
N VAL A 2 2.26 17.30 3.17
CA VAL A 2 2.74 16.68 4.41
C VAL A 2 1.58 15.93 5.03
N VAL A 3 1.77 14.68 5.37
CA VAL A 3 0.77 13.83 6.01
C VAL A 3 1.41 13.15 7.22
N THR A 4 0.72 13.23 8.35
CA THR A 4 1.09 12.48 9.55
C THR A 4 -0.13 11.76 10.09
N ARG A 5 0.04 10.51 10.52
CA ARG A 5 -0.99 9.74 11.21
C ARG A 5 -0.42 9.19 12.51
N VAL A 6 -1.23 9.19 13.53
CA VAL A 6 -0.94 8.57 14.82
C VAL A 6 -2.10 7.64 15.13
N GLN A 7 -1.79 6.39 15.39
CA GLN A 7 -2.76 5.38 15.76
C GLN A 7 -2.32 4.68 17.04
N PHE A 8 -3.26 4.41 17.93
CA PHE A 8 -3.01 3.66 19.14
C PHE A 8 -4.09 2.60 19.34
N ASN A 9 -3.68 1.35 19.37
CA ASN A 9 -4.55 0.20 19.64
C ASN A 9 -4.17 -0.44 20.97
N SER A 10 -5.05 -0.34 21.95
CA SER A 10 -4.77 -0.80 23.31
C SER A 10 -4.92 -2.30 23.50
N HIS A 11 -5.76 -2.96 22.72
CA HIS A 11 -6.20 -4.34 23.00
C HIS A 11 -6.01 -5.30 21.82
N HIS A 12 -6.48 -4.92 20.63
CA HIS A 12 -6.39 -5.72 19.42
C HIS A 12 -5.56 -5.01 18.37
N ASP A 13 -4.93 -5.78 17.53
CA ASP A 13 -4.33 -5.29 16.31
C ASP A 13 -5.44 -4.86 15.34
N TYR A 14 -5.37 -3.64 14.89
CA TYR A 14 -6.33 -3.07 13.94
C TYR A 14 -5.62 -2.21 12.92
N GLY A 15 -6.01 -2.36 11.67
CA GLY A 15 -5.60 -1.53 10.55
C GLY A 15 -6.60 -1.65 9.42
N TRP A 16 -6.89 -0.55 8.72
CA TRP A 16 -7.83 -0.55 7.62
C TRP A 16 -7.55 0.60 6.66
N GLN A 17 -7.24 0.24 5.41
CA GLN A 17 -6.89 1.19 4.34
C GLN A 17 -5.83 2.22 4.76
N ASP A 18 -4.83 1.73 5.47
CA ASP A 18 -3.81 2.56 6.11
C ASP A 18 -2.49 2.60 5.32
N GLY A 19 -2.51 2.08 4.08
CA GLY A 19 -1.34 2.05 3.21
C GLY A 19 -0.22 1.18 3.77
N PRO A 20 0.95 1.75 4.05
CA PRO A 20 2.10 1.01 4.56
C PRO A 20 2.03 0.69 6.06
N MET A 21 1.03 1.20 6.77
CA MET A 21 0.81 0.88 8.18
C MET A 21 0.36 -0.57 8.32
N ILE A 22 0.70 -1.20 9.45
CA ILE A 22 0.36 -2.60 9.73
C ILE A 22 -0.75 -2.68 10.78
N PRO A 23 -1.56 -3.73 10.80
CA PRO A 23 -2.33 -4.07 11.98
C PRO A 23 -1.37 -4.26 13.16
N ASN A 24 -1.52 -3.48 14.21
CA ASN A 24 -0.55 -3.35 15.28
C ASN A 24 -1.24 -3.09 16.62
N LYS A 25 -0.74 -3.67 17.68
CA LYS A 25 -1.04 -3.29 19.06
C LYS A 25 0.01 -2.31 19.55
N GLY A 26 -0.43 -1.29 20.24
CA GLY A 26 0.42 -0.18 20.70
C GLY A 26 0.38 1.04 19.79
N LEU A 27 1.37 1.88 19.92
CA LEU A 27 1.51 3.11 19.14
C LEU A 27 2.03 2.83 17.74
N GLN A 28 1.44 3.46 16.75
CA GLN A 28 1.92 3.48 15.38
C GLN A 28 1.95 4.90 14.84
N LEU A 29 3.00 5.23 14.15
CA LEU A 29 3.25 6.53 13.54
C LEU A 29 3.50 6.34 12.04
N TYR A 30 2.86 7.18 11.26
CA TYR A 30 3.10 7.32 9.83
C TYR A 30 3.43 8.77 9.52
N ALA A 31 4.44 8.98 8.70
CA ALA A 31 4.79 10.30 8.19
C ALA A 31 5.16 10.24 6.71
N SER A 32 4.68 11.20 5.96
CA SER A 32 5.06 11.45 4.57
C SER A 32 5.20 12.94 4.34
N ALA A 33 6.24 13.35 3.65
CA ALA A 33 6.43 14.72 3.23
C ALA A 33 6.96 14.75 1.81
N GLY A 34 6.43 15.63 0.97
CA GLY A 34 6.82 15.62 -0.43
C GLY A 34 6.63 16.92 -1.16
N VAL A 35 7.17 16.94 -2.36
CA VAL A 35 7.08 18.03 -3.33
C VAL A 35 6.34 17.53 -4.56
N TYR A 36 5.60 18.43 -5.18
CA TYR A 36 4.88 18.21 -6.43
C TYR A 36 5.27 19.32 -7.41
N GLY A 37 5.42 18.97 -8.67
CA GLY A 37 5.75 19.94 -9.69
C GLY A 37 5.26 19.55 -11.08
N ARG A 38 5.05 20.58 -11.91
CA ARG A 38 4.76 20.49 -13.34
C ARG A 38 5.76 21.32 -14.12
N LEU A 39 6.38 20.74 -15.12
CA LEU A 39 7.35 21.39 -15.99
C LEU A 39 6.83 21.40 -17.42
N TYR A 40 7.34 22.34 -18.23
CA TYR A 40 7.03 22.47 -19.65
C TYR A 40 5.51 22.49 -19.93
N LYS A 41 4.77 23.36 -19.22
CA LYS A 41 3.31 23.51 -19.33
C LYS A 41 2.52 22.24 -19.04
N GLY A 42 3.08 21.36 -18.19
CA GLY A 42 2.44 20.11 -17.79
C GLY A 42 2.84 18.90 -18.63
N LEU A 43 3.79 19.04 -19.54
CA LEU A 43 4.35 17.91 -20.27
C LEU A 43 5.00 16.90 -19.31
N VAL A 44 5.73 17.37 -18.32
CA VAL A 44 6.30 16.55 -17.26
C VAL A 44 5.61 16.88 -15.96
N GLU A 45 5.09 15.87 -15.31
CA GLU A 45 4.49 15.96 -13.97
C GLU A 45 5.20 15.00 -13.03
N PHE A 46 5.53 15.46 -11.84
CA PHE A 46 6.19 14.62 -10.85
C PHE A 46 5.70 14.92 -9.44
N GLN A 47 5.72 13.90 -8.62
CA GLN A 47 5.58 14.00 -7.18
C GLN A 47 6.66 13.14 -6.54
N PHE A 48 7.32 13.69 -5.55
CA PHE A 48 8.22 12.93 -4.69
C PHE A 48 7.70 13.07 -3.25
N ALA A 49 7.15 11.98 -2.70
CA ALA A 49 6.51 11.93 -1.41
C ALA A 49 6.82 10.60 -0.70
N PRO A 50 8.06 10.42 -0.23
CA PRO A 50 8.47 9.24 0.53
C PRO A 50 7.68 9.15 1.83
N GLU A 51 7.62 7.93 2.35
CA GLU A 51 6.86 7.63 3.56
C GLU A 51 7.68 6.78 4.54
N VAL A 52 7.42 7.00 5.82
CA VAL A 52 8.02 6.25 6.92
C VAL A 52 6.92 5.79 7.87
N VAL A 53 7.02 4.55 8.29
CA VAL A 53 6.15 3.93 9.30
C VAL A 53 7.00 3.45 10.45
N TYR A 54 6.53 3.70 11.65
CA TYR A 54 7.02 3.13 12.88
C TYR A 54 5.85 2.53 13.66
N ALA A 55 5.95 1.28 14.08
CA ALA A 55 4.95 0.63 14.92
C ALA A 55 5.62 -0.08 16.09
N GLN A 56 5.08 0.09 17.29
CA GLN A 56 5.55 -0.63 18.48
C GLN A 56 5.38 -2.15 18.33
N ASN A 57 4.35 -2.58 17.65
CA ASN A 57 4.04 -3.98 17.37
C ASN A 57 4.15 -4.87 18.62
N GLN A 58 3.45 -4.44 19.67
CA GLN A 58 3.49 -5.12 20.97
C GLN A 58 2.87 -6.51 20.88
N ASP A 59 3.43 -7.42 21.66
CA ASP A 59 2.89 -8.77 21.77
C ASP A 59 1.42 -8.77 22.16
N LEU A 60 0.66 -9.61 21.50
CA LEU A 60 -0.69 -9.95 21.92
C LEU A 60 -0.59 -11.09 22.94
N PRO A 61 -1.39 -11.06 24.02
CA PRO A 61 -1.46 -12.18 24.94
C PRO A 61 -1.81 -13.42 24.11
N ALA A 62 -0.99 -14.46 24.21
CA ALA A 62 -1.23 -15.71 23.50
C ALA A 62 -2.65 -16.19 23.82
N PRO A 63 -3.54 -16.32 22.85
CA PRO A 63 -4.85 -16.89 23.10
C PRO A 63 -4.61 -18.32 23.55
N GLY A 64 -5.17 -18.69 24.70
CA GLY A 64 -5.03 -20.03 25.28
C GLY A 64 -5.54 -21.16 24.39
N VAL A 65 -6.24 -20.80 23.32
CA VAL A 65 -6.68 -21.70 22.24
C VAL A 65 -6.62 -20.91 20.94
N ARG A 66 -5.75 -21.29 20.01
CA ARG A 66 -5.79 -20.81 18.63
C ARG A 66 -7.02 -21.40 17.95
N MET A 67 -8.16 -20.74 18.09
CA MET A 67 -9.43 -21.31 17.66
C MET A 67 -9.74 -21.15 16.18
N TYR A 68 -9.11 -20.23 15.48
CA TYR A 68 -9.42 -19.99 14.06
C TYR A 68 -8.18 -19.66 13.25
N GLN A 69 -8.05 -20.30 12.09
CA GLN A 69 -6.96 -20.11 11.12
C GLN A 69 -6.93 -18.72 10.45
N GLY A 70 -7.81 -17.82 10.82
CA GLY A 70 -7.90 -16.46 10.28
C GLY A 70 -7.34 -15.37 11.18
N ASP A 71 -7.02 -15.68 12.43
CA ASP A 71 -6.52 -14.72 13.40
C ASP A 71 -5.00 -14.89 13.59
N PHE A 72 -4.23 -13.95 13.05
CA PHE A 72 -2.78 -13.98 13.05
C PHE A 72 -2.25 -12.79 13.84
N PRO A 73 -2.13 -12.90 15.17
CA PRO A 73 -1.70 -11.79 16.00
C PRO A 73 -0.27 -11.30 15.71
N ASP A 74 0.58 -12.17 15.20
CA ASP A 74 2.00 -11.90 14.98
C ASP A 74 2.38 -11.83 13.48
N ARG A 75 1.51 -11.29 12.64
CA ARG A 75 1.69 -11.15 11.18
C ARG A 75 3.02 -10.54 10.77
N PHE A 76 3.51 -9.59 11.53
CA PHE A 76 4.77 -8.88 11.27
C PHE A 76 5.82 -9.14 12.36
N GLY A 77 5.71 -10.27 13.07
CA GLY A 77 6.55 -10.63 14.22
C GLY A 77 6.14 -9.90 15.48
N THR A 78 6.98 -10.02 16.50
CA THR A 78 6.75 -9.47 17.85
C THR A 78 7.66 -8.26 18.14
N GLU A 79 8.50 -7.91 17.19
CA GLU A 79 9.43 -6.80 17.35
C GLU A 79 8.89 -5.50 16.75
N THR A 80 9.47 -4.40 17.14
CA THR A 80 9.18 -3.09 16.56
C THR A 80 9.30 -3.10 15.05
N TYR A 81 8.27 -2.65 14.37
CA TYR A 81 8.23 -2.58 12.92
C TYR A 81 8.62 -1.19 12.44
N GLN A 82 9.58 -1.15 11.53
CA GLN A 82 9.97 0.08 10.84
C GLN A 82 10.06 -0.16 9.35
N ARG A 83 9.50 0.76 8.58
CA ARG A 83 9.58 0.72 7.12
C ARG A 83 9.69 2.12 6.55
N SER A 84 10.55 2.26 5.56
CA SER A 84 10.61 3.44 4.69
C SER A 84 10.43 3.01 3.24
N SER A 85 9.69 3.79 2.47
CA SER A 85 9.45 3.53 1.06
C SER A 85 9.41 4.83 0.25
N SER A 86 9.45 4.69 -1.08
CA SER A 86 9.24 5.81 -2.01
C SER A 86 7.83 6.42 -1.90
N GLY A 87 6.91 5.74 -1.23
CA GLY A 87 5.57 6.23 -0.93
C GLY A 87 4.78 6.63 -2.16
N GLN A 88 4.09 7.75 -2.07
CA GLN A 88 3.22 8.26 -3.12
C GLN A 88 4.01 9.05 -4.18
N SER A 89 5.12 8.49 -4.66
CA SER A 89 6.00 9.14 -5.62
C SER A 89 5.73 8.69 -7.05
N TYR A 90 5.81 9.61 -7.99
CA TYR A 90 5.67 9.32 -9.42
C TYR A 90 6.35 10.37 -10.29
N ILE A 91 6.63 9.98 -11.52
CA ILE A 91 6.99 10.86 -12.62
C ILE A 91 6.22 10.44 -13.87
N LYS A 92 5.57 11.38 -14.54
CA LYS A 92 4.73 11.16 -15.72
C LYS A 92 5.08 12.13 -16.84
N LEU A 93 5.03 11.63 -18.05
CA LEU A 93 5.10 12.40 -19.29
C LEU A 93 3.71 12.43 -19.91
N ASN A 94 3.14 13.62 -20.03
CA ASN A 94 1.79 13.86 -20.54
C ASN A 94 1.86 14.35 -21.97
N VAL A 95 1.38 13.55 -22.92
CA VAL A 95 1.33 13.92 -24.34
C VAL A 95 -0.11 13.83 -24.82
N ASP A 96 -0.73 15.00 -25.03
CA ASP A 96 -2.11 15.16 -25.46
C ASP A 96 -3.10 14.40 -24.56
N PHE A 97 -3.67 13.28 -25.01
CA PHE A 97 -4.63 12.45 -24.24
C PHE A 97 -3.95 11.30 -23.48
N LEU A 98 -2.67 11.05 -23.72
CA LEU A 98 -1.92 9.93 -23.15
C LEU A 98 -0.93 10.41 -22.10
N SER A 99 -0.83 9.66 -21.02
CA SER A 99 0.20 9.83 -19.99
C SER A 99 0.96 8.52 -19.81
N VAL A 100 2.27 8.62 -19.75
CA VAL A 100 3.18 7.48 -19.54
C VAL A 100 4.08 7.82 -18.36
N GLY A 101 4.27 6.90 -17.44
CA GLY A 101 5.07 7.21 -16.25
C GLY A 101 5.51 6.01 -15.46
N PHE A 102 6.31 6.32 -14.45
CA PHE A 102 6.71 5.38 -13.40
C PHE A 102 6.20 5.89 -12.05
N SER A 103 5.65 5.00 -11.25
CA SER A 103 5.00 5.35 -9.99
C SER A 103 5.25 4.28 -8.93
N SER A 104 5.31 4.73 -7.68
CA SER A 104 5.19 3.90 -6.48
C SER A 104 3.93 4.23 -5.68
N ALA A 105 3.08 5.11 -6.21
CA ALA A 105 1.84 5.48 -5.54
C ALA A 105 0.85 4.31 -5.49
N ASN A 106 0.01 4.31 -4.47
CA ASN A 106 -1.06 3.35 -4.36
C ASN A 106 -2.05 3.50 -5.52
N VAL A 107 -2.56 2.38 -5.98
CA VAL A 107 -3.60 2.31 -7.00
C VAL A 107 -4.82 1.67 -6.37
N ALA A 108 -5.95 2.37 -6.38
CA ALA A 108 -7.22 1.84 -5.93
C ALA A 108 -8.15 1.68 -7.13
N TRP A 109 -8.55 0.45 -7.41
CA TRP A 109 -9.47 0.12 -8.50
C TRP A 109 -10.72 -0.55 -7.98
N GLY A 110 -11.86 0.00 -8.34
CA GLY A 110 -13.18 -0.55 -8.04
C GLY A 110 -14.17 0.52 -7.64
N PRO A 111 -15.46 0.22 -7.69
CA PRO A 111 -16.53 1.18 -7.38
C PRO A 111 -16.72 1.40 -5.88
N GLY A 112 -16.10 0.58 -5.04
CA GLY A 112 -16.29 0.61 -3.59
C GLY A 112 -15.52 1.76 -2.94
N ARG A 113 -16.23 2.60 -2.18
CA ARG A 113 -15.62 3.68 -1.41
C ARG A 113 -14.85 3.19 -0.20
N TYR A 114 -15.34 2.14 0.47
CA TYR A 114 -14.78 1.59 1.70
C TYR A 114 -13.94 0.33 1.48
N SER A 115 -14.14 -0.34 0.36
CA SER A 115 -13.38 -1.51 -0.04
C SER A 115 -13.32 -1.56 -1.55
N SER A 116 -12.16 -1.30 -2.10
CA SER A 116 -11.92 -1.45 -3.53
C SER A 116 -11.92 -2.94 -3.88
N VAL A 117 -12.61 -3.30 -4.95
CA VAL A 117 -12.83 -4.72 -5.30
C VAL A 117 -11.57 -5.36 -5.87
N ILE A 118 -10.75 -4.60 -6.61
CA ILE A 118 -9.61 -5.13 -7.35
C ILE A 118 -8.29 -4.80 -6.65
N MET A 119 -8.08 -3.52 -6.35
CA MET A 119 -6.88 -3.04 -5.64
C MET A 119 -7.29 -2.02 -4.60
N SER A 120 -6.66 -2.08 -3.43
CA SER A 120 -6.98 -1.23 -2.30
C SER A 120 -5.71 -0.60 -1.70
N GLU A 121 -5.91 0.34 -0.79
CA GLU A 121 -4.84 0.99 -0.05
C GLU A 121 -4.44 0.23 1.23
N ASN A 122 -4.65 -1.08 1.30
CA ASN A 122 -4.29 -1.90 2.47
C ASN A 122 -2.83 -2.36 2.48
N ALA A 123 -2.04 -1.92 1.54
CA ALA A 123 -0.62 -2.23 1.44
C ALA A 123 0.15 -1.01 0.91
N PRO A 124 1.47 -0.95 1.11
CA PRO A 124 2.30 0.04 0.44
C PRO A 124 2.13 -0.03 -1.07
N GLY A 125 2.25 1.11 -1.73
CA GLY A 125 2.23 1.15 -3.19
C GLY A 125 3.37 0.31 -3.78
N MET A 126 3.08 -0.39 -4.87
CA MET A 126 4.08 -1.12 -5.64
C MET A 126 4.74 -0.24 -6.68
N GLN A 127 6.01 -0.51 -6.98
CA GLN A 127 6.68 0.14 -8.09
C GLN A 127 6.12 -0.39 -9.41
N HIS A 128 5.59 0.49 -10.24
CA HIS A 128 4.97 0.13 -11.50
C HIS A 128 5.17 1.18 -12.58
N PHE A 129 5.17 0.71 -13.80
CA PHE A 129 5.05 1.54 -14.99
C PHE A 129 3.57 1.68 -15.33
N THR A 130 3.14 2.87 -15.71
CA THR A 130 1.75 3.17 -16.05
C THR A 130 1.63 3.82 -17.41
N VAL A 131 0.59 3.44 -18.12
CA VAL A 131 0.10 4.13 -19.33
C VAL A 131 -1.38 4.41 -19.11
N GLU A 132 -1.77 5.66 -19.11
CA GLU A 132 -3.13 6.06 -18.80
C GLU A 132 -3.64 7.19 -19.69
N SER A 133 -4.95 7.32 -19.78
CA SER A 133 -5.56 8.47 -20.43
C SER A 133 -5.44 9.70 -19.51
N ASN A 134 -4.71 10.72 -19.98
CA ASN A 134 -4.56 12.01 -19.29
C ASN A 134 -5.83 12.88 -19.40
N LYS A 135 -6.62 12.63 -20.45
CA LYS A 135 -7.89 13.30 -20.69
C LYS A 135 -8.91 12.30 -21.19
N PRO A 136 -10.18 12.45 -20.81
CA PRO A 136 -11.24 11.63 -21.33
C PRO A 136 -11.37 11.74 -22.86
N LEU A 137 -11.34 10.62 -23.56
CA LEU A 137 -11.56 10.57 -25.00
C LEU A 137 -13.08 10.58 -25.28
N LYS A 138 -13.58 11.69 -25.80
CA LYS A 138 -14.98 11.83 -26.15
C LYS A 138 -15.29 11.06 -27.43
N THR A 139 -16.23 10.14 -27.37
CA THR A 139 -16.73 9.37 -28.51
C THR A 139 -18.22 9.64 -28.74
N LYS A 140 -18.75 9.16 -29.86
CA LYS A 140 -20.21 9.26 -30.16
C LYS A 140 -21.08 8.50 -29.16
N TRP A 141 -20.53 7.53 -28.43
CA TRP A 141 -21.25 6.68 -27.50
C TRP A 141 -20.93 6.97 -26.02
N GLY A 142 -20.09 7.95 -25.76
CA GLY A 142 -19.70 8.31 -24.40
C GLY A 142 -18.23 8.68 -24.29
N THR A 143 -17.75 8.69 -23.06
CA THR A 143 -16.37 9.03 -22.73
C THR A 143 -15.59 7.75 -22.45
N LEU A 144 -14.42 7.61 -23.07
CA LEU A 144 -13.50 6.50 -22.85
C LEU A 144 -12.29 6.98 -22.04
N GLU A 145 -11.98 6.28 -20.98
CA GLU A 145 -10.77 6.41 -20.20
C GLU A 145 -10.17 5.03 -19.99
N GLY A 146 -8.85 4.96 -19.91
CA GLY A 146 -8.16 3.69 -19.69
C GLY A 146 -6.87 3.88 -18.92
N GLN A 147 -6.51 2.86 -18.17
CA GLN A 147 -5.25 2.76 -17.47
C GLN A 147 -4.71 1.34 -17.60
N PHE A 148 -3.44 1.25 -17.98
CA PHE A 148 -2.67 0.03 -17.95
C PHE A 148 -1.50 0.21 -17.01
N LEU A 149 -1.25 -0.77 -16.16
CA LEU A 149 -0.07 -0.77 -15.30
C LEU A 149 0.62 -2.13 -15.33
N THR A 150 1.93 -2.09 -15.21
CA THR A 150 2.77 -3.27 -15.03
C THR A 150 3.85 -2.97 -14.01
N GLY A 151 4.05 -3.89 -13.07
CA GLY A 151 4.98 -3.68 -11.97
C GLY A 151 5.36 -4.98 -11.28
N LYS A 152 6.34 -4.86 -10.39
CA LYS A 152 6.79 -5.99 -9.58
C LYS A 152 6.22 -5.86 -8.17
N MET A 153 5.47 -6.85 -7.74
CA MET A 153 5.09 -6.99 -6.34
C MET A 153 6.30 -7.40 -5.51
N MET A 154 6.46 -6.77 -4.37
CA MET A 154 7.48 -7.13 -3.39
C MET A 154 6.82 -7.90 -2.26
N HIS A 155 7.61 -8.73 -1.58
CA HIS A 155 7.17 -9.45 -0.39
C HIS A 155 6.70 -8.46 0.70
N SER A 156 5.54 -8.74 1.28
CA SER A 156 4.92 -7.85 2.28
C SER A 156 5.61 -7.85 3.63
N GLY A 157 6.45 -8.86 3.93
CA GLY A 157 6.96 -9.15 5.26
C GLY A 157 5.98 -9.90 6.15
N PHE A 158 4.80 -10.22 5.62
CA PHE A 158 3.78 -10.96 6.35
C PHE A 158 4.22 -12.41 6.57
N ARG A 159 4.09 -12.88 7.81
CA ARG A 159 4.38 -14.27 8.17
C ARG A 159 3.09 -15.07 8.15
N TYR A 160 3.09 -16.17 7.44
CA TYR A 160 2.00 -17.13 7.51
C TYR A 160 2.06 -17.90 8.82
N ALA A 161 0.92 -18.10 9.47
CA ALA A 161 0.87 -19.02 10.58
C ALA A 161 1.18 -20.44 10.07
N VAL A 162 2.15 -21.07 10.69
CA VAL A 162 2.42 -22.48 10.46
C VAL A 162 1.21 -23.27 10.96
N GLY A 163 0.63 -24.10 10.10
CA GLY A 163 -0.47 -24.98 10.47
C GLY A 163 -0.12 -25.88 11.66
N PRO A 164 -1.08 -26.57 12.27
CA PRO A 164 -0.89 -27.37 13.48
C PRO A 164 0.05 -28.57 13.33
N THR A 165 0.61 -28.81 12.19
CA THR A 165 1.54 -29.91 11.89
C THR A 165 2.97 -29.70 12.39
N GLY A 166 3.25 -28.56 13.03
CA GLY A 166 4.46 -28.41 13.88
C GLY A 166 5.84 -28.66 13.24
N ASP A 167 5.94 -28.76 11.94
CA ASP A 167 7.20 -29.12 11.27
C ASP A 167 8.10 -27.92 10.95
N GLY A 168 7.85 -26.77 11.55
CA GLY A 168 8.77 -25.63 11.47
C GLY A 168 9.19 -25.18 10.05
N SER A 169 8.59 -25.75 9.03
CA SER A 169 8.82 -25.32 7.66
C SER A 169 8.12 -23.98 7.46
N SER A 170 8.87 -22.90 7.61
CA SER A 170 8.49 -21.61 7.08
C SER A 170 8.21 -21.83 5.60
N LEU A 171 6.95 -21.75 5.18
CA LEU A 171 6.64 -21.72 3.77
C LEU A 171 7.35 -20.50 3.20
N GLU A 172 8.47 -20.74 2.54
CA GLU A 172 9.13 -19.72 1.76
C GLU A 172 8.09 -19.17 0.78
N PRO A 173 8.00 -17.85 0.63
CA PRO A 173 7.04 -17.25 -0.29
C PRO A 173 7.34 -17.77 -1.70
N VAL A 174 6.36 -18.36 -2.33
CA VAL A 174 6.43 -18.71 -3.76
C VAL A 174 6.37 -17.39 -4.54
N TYR A 175 7.45 -17.11 -5.26
CA TYR A 175 7.57 -15.95 -6.15
C TYR A 175 6.77 -16.12 -7.43
#